data_eaba18c2c50dc86a61744d7aae3ba403
#
_entry.id   eaba18c2c50dc86a61744d7aae3ba403
#
_cell.length_a   1.000
_cell.length_b   1.000
_cell.length_c   1.000
_cell.angle_alpha   90.00
_cell.angle_beta   90.00
_cell.angle_gamma   90.00
#
_symmetry.space_group_name_H-M   'P 1'
#
loop_
_entity.id
_entity.type
_entity.pdbx_description
1 polymer ?
#
loop_
_entity_poly.entity_id
_entity_poly.type
_entity_poly.pdbx_seq_one_letter_code
_entity_poly.pdbx_strand_id
1 'polypeptide(L)'
;MTQSVRPRIAILGRFAENTSATRREAIVTALRLAEAVYTAGGEPMTLLPVSDSNWDERLAGFQGVLLPGGGDVNPRTYGQESTSEEIYGVDDLQDAADISLAKWAI
;
A
#
# COMPACT_ATOMS: atom_id res chain seq x y z
N MET A 1 -15.04 31.29 -10.62
CA MET A 1 -14.82 29.97 -11.15
C MET A 1 -14.27 29.05 -10.09
N THR A 2 -14.86 27.93 -9.97
CA THR A 2 -14.36 26.97 -9.02
C THR A 2 -13.36 26.05 -9.67
N GLN A 3 -12.25 25.90 -9.05
CA GLN A 3 -11.33 24.91 -9.49
C GLN A 3 -11.66 23.58 -8.83
N SER A 4 -11.72 22.58 -9.65
CA SER A 4 -11.85 21.23 -9.14
C SER A 4 -10.54 20.84 -8.51
N VAL A 5 -10.60 20.51 -7.26
CA VAL A 5 -9.47 19.93 -6.59
C VAL A 5 -9.49 18.44 -6.89
N ARG A 6 -8.36 17.93 -7.30
CA ARG A 6 -8.28 16.49 -7.54
C ARG A 6 -8.48 15.76 -6.21
N PRO A 7 -9.36 14.76 -6.18
CA PRO A 7 -9.49 13.98 -4.96
C PRO A 7 -8.19 13.23 -4.67
N ARG A 8 -7.80 13.23 -3.43
CA ARG A 8 -6.60 12.53 -3.01
C ARG A 8 -6.92 11.07 -2.75
N ILE A 9 -6.19 10.22 -3.40
CA ILE A 9 -6.39 8.77 -3.29
C ILE A 9 -5.15 8.18 -2.64
N ALA A 10 -5.33 7.64 -1.46
CA ALA A 10 -4.24 7.00 -0.75
C ALA A 10 -4.06 5.58 -1.28
N ILE A 11 -2.84 5.23 -1.57
CA ILE A 11 -2.50 3.88 -2.02
C ILE A 11 -1.52 3.31 -1.01
N LEU A 12 -1.89 2.23 -0.36
CA LEU A 12 -0.99 1.63 0.62
C LEU A 12 0.25 1.14 -0.09
N GLY A 13 1.41 1.60 0.37
CA GLY A 13 2.67 1.23 -0.26
C GLY A 13 2.99 -0.24 -0.06
N ARG A 14 3.83 -0.76 -0.94
CA ARG A 14 4.32 -2.13 -0.86
C ARG A 14 5.79 -2.11 -0.48
N PHE A 15 6.16 -2.96 0.44
CA PHE A 15 7.58 -3.09 0.76
C PHE A 15 8.32 -3.70 -0.41
N ALA A 16 9.49 -3.18 -0.66
CA ALA A 16 10.35 -3.70 -1.70
C ALA A 16 11.78 -3.67 -1.20
N GLU A 17 12.49 -4.73 -1.49
CA GLU A 17 13.90 -4.81 -1.19
C GLU A 17 14.68 -4.76 -2.49
N ASN A 18 15.92 -4.33 -2.41
CA ASN A 18 16.85 -4.41 -3.54
C ASN A 18 16.34 -3.74 -4.80
N THR A 19 15.81 -2.55 -4.67
CA THR A 19 15.49 -1.80 -5.87
C THR A 19 16.78 -1.25 -6.47
N SER A 20 16.76 -1.00 -7.77
CA SER A 20 17.94 -0.44 -8.42
C SER A 20 18.25 0.97 -7.93
N ALA A 21 17.27 1.65 -7.39
CA ALA A 21 17.44 3.03 -6.93
C ALA A 21 17.96 3.12 -5.51
N THR A 22 17.76 2.08 -4.71
CA THR A 22 18.18 2.10 -3.33
C THR A 22 18.83 0.79 -2.98
N ARG A 23 19.73 0.83 -2.03
CA ARG A 23 20.36 -0.37 -1.54
C ARG A 23 19.63 -0.93 -0.34
N ARG A 24 18.60 -0.26 0.09
CA ARG A 24 17.90 -0.60 1.30
C ARG A 24 16.44 -0.84 0.99
N GLU A 25 15.74 -1.20 2.00
CA GLU A 25 14.30 -1.37 1.90
C GLU A 25 13.65 -0.09 1.43
N ALA A 26 12.62 -0.26 0.67
CA ALA A 26 11.86 0.85 0.12
C ALA A 26 10.40 0.51 0.16
N ILE A 27 9.56 1.52 0.02
CA ILE A 27 8.16 1.28 -0.29
C ILE A 27 7.92 1.77 -1.71
N VAL A 28 7.07 1.05 -2.42
CA VAL A 28 6.80 1.36 -3.82
C VAL A 28 5.31 1.31 -4.08
N THR A 29 4.90 2.02 -5.10
CA THR A 29 3.56 1.92 -5.67
C THR A 29 3.76 1.60 -7.15
N ALA A 30 2.98 0.65 -7.65
CA ALA A 30 3.08 0.30 -9.05
C ALA A 30 2.77 1.52 -9.91
N LEU A 31 3.65 1.82 -10.84
CA LEU A 31 3.50 3.00 -11.68
C LEU A 31 2.18 3.00 -12.41
N ARG A 32 1.78 1.87 -12.97
CA ARG A 32 0.55 1.80 -13.73
C ARG A 32 -0.69 2.05 -12.89
N LEU A 33 -0.65 1.64 -11.63
CA LEU A 33 -1.75 1.91 -10.72
C LEU A 33 -1.84 3.42 -10.43
N ALA A 34 -0.70 4.03 -10.15
CA ALA A 34 -0.67 5.47 -9.90
C ALA A 34 -1.12 6.24 -11.13
N GLU A 35 -0.68 5.82 -12.31
CA GLU A 35 -1.10 6.45 -13.55
C GLU A 35 -2.61 6.30 -13.78
N ALA A 36 -3.16 5.14 -13.46
CA ALA A 36 -4.59 4.92 -13.62
C ALA A 36 -5.39 5.85 -12.73
N VAL A 37 -4.97 6.03 -11.49
CA VAL A 37 -5.62 6.96 -10.57
C VAL A 37 -5.53 8.38 -11.11
N TYR A 38 -4.37 8.76 -11.58
CA TYR A 38 -4.16 10.11 -12.09
C TYR A 38 -5.01 10.37 -13.33
N THR A 39 -5.03 9.41 -14.24
CA THR A 39 -5.82 9.53 -15.48
C THR A 39 -7.31 9.61 -15.16
N ALA A 40 -7.76 8.93 -14.13
CA ALA A 40 -9.15 8.97 -13.73
C ALA A 40 -9.53 10.25 -13.00
N GLY A 41 -8.57 11.12 -12.72
CA GLY A 41 -8.84 12.41 -12.12
C GLY A 41 -8.43 12.54 -10.66
N GLY A 42 -7.82 11.52 -10.08
CA GLY A 42 -7.36 11.57 -8.71
C GLY A 42 -5.90 11.95 -8.57
N GLU A 43 -5.52 12.23 -7.37
CA GLU A 43 -4.13 12.46 -7.02
C GLU A 43 -3.62 11.27 -6.22
N PRO A 44 -2.76 10.43 -6.79
CA PRO A 44 -2.29 9.24 -6.08
C PRO A 44 -1.22 9.60 -5.06
N MET A 45 -1.33 9.05 -3.88
CA MET A 45 -0.35 9.28 -2.82
C MET A 45 -0.07 7.97 -2.12
N THR A 46 1.20 7.65 -1.98
CA THR A 46 1.63 6.40 -1.34
C THR A 46 1.69 6.56 0.17
N LEU A 47 1.09 5.62 0.88
CA LEU A 47 1.15 5.60 2.34
C LEU A 47 2.12 4.55 2.83
N LEU A 48 2.79 4.89 3.92
CA LEU A 48 3.63 3.91 4.60
C LEU A 48 2.76 2.80 5.20
N PRO A 49 3.05 1.54 4.91
CA PRO A 49 2.24 0.44 5.42
C PRO A 49 2.60 0.11 6.86
N VAL A 50 1.80 0.60 7.77
CA VAL A 50 1.97 0.39 9.21
C VAL A 50 0.68 -0.20 9.75
N SER A 51 0.76 -1.39 10.32
CA SER A 51 -0.43 -2.08 10.81
C SER A 51 -1.03 -1.42 12.06
N ASP A 52 -0.18 -0.89 12.91
CA ASP A 52 -0.63 -0.23 14.13
C ASP A 52 -0.79 1.26 13.85
N SER A 53 -1.81 1.59 13.10
CA SER A 53 -2.04 2.94 12.64
C SER A 53 -3.36 3.48 13.12
N ASN A 54 -3.37 4.79 13.34
CA ASN A 54 -4.63 5.49 13.48
C ASN A 54 -5.08 5.91 12.08
N TRP A 55 -5.84 5.04 11.43
CA TRP A 55 -6.26 5.29 10.07
C TRP A 55 -7.17 6.50 9.93
N ASP A 56 -7.99 6.77 10.95
CA ASP A 56 -8.83 7.96 10.92
C ASP A 56 -7.99 9.23 10.78
N GLU A 57 -6.92 9.29 11.51
CA GLU A 57 -6.04 10.44 11.46
C GLU A 57 -5.24 10.47 10.17
N ARG A 58 -4.69 9.33 9.80
CA ARG A 58 -3.81 9.26 8.62
C ARG A 58 -4.56 9.51 7.33
N LEU A 59 -5.82 9.12 7.28
CA LEU A 59 -6.61 9.24 6.06
C LEU A 59 -7.54 10.45 6.05
N ALA A 60 -7.43 11.29 7.07
CA ALA A 60 -8.14 12.55 7.07
C ALA A 60 -7.68 13.37 5.85
N GLY A 61 -8.61 13.90 5.11
CA GLY A 61 -8.28 14.67 3.92
C GLY A 61 -8.12 13.84 2.65
N PHE A 62 -8.22 12.53 2.75
CA PHE A 62 -8.25 11.69 1.56
C PHE A 62 -9.69 11.36 1.20
N GLN A 63 -9.97 11.28 -0.08
CA GLN A 63 -11.31 10.97 -0.58
C GLN A 63 -11.46 9.51 -0.93
N GLY A 64 -10.37 8.79 -1.06
CA GLY A 64 -10.44 7.38 -1.35
C GLY A 64 -9.16 6.68 -0.92
N VAL A 65 -9.25 5.37 -0.86
CA VAL A 65 -8.12 4.54 -0.50
C VAL A 65 -8.11 3.31 -1.38
N LEU A 66 -6.93 2.93 -1.82
CA LEU A 66 -6.72 1.73 -2.62
C LEU A 66 -5.79 0.80 -1.90
N LEU A 67 -6.20 -0.46 -1.84
CA LEU A 67 -5.30 -1.53 -1.45
C LEU A 67 -4.83 -2.20 -2.72
N PRO A 68 -3.56 -2.06 -3.08
CA PRO A 68 -3.09 -2.69 -4.30
C PRO A 68 -3.23 -4.19 -4.14
N GLY A 69 -3.96 -4.78 -5.05
CA GLY A 69 -4.08 -6.20 -5.04
C GLY A 69 -2.82 -6.80 -5.59
N GLY A 70 -2.79 -8.04 -5.60
CA GLY A 70 -1.92 -8.76 -6.43
C GLY A 70 -0.52 -8.78 -6.04
N GLY A 71 -0.13 -8.51 -5.02
CA GLY A 71 1.14 -9.03 -4.65
C GLY A 71 0.99 -10.47 -4.32
N ASP A 72 2.06 -11.12 -4.18
CA ASP A 72 2.02 -12.46 -3.68
C ASP A 72 1.63 -12.37 -2.21
N VAL A 73 0.53 -12.98 -1.91
CA VAL A 73 0.11 -13.09 -0.53
C VAL A 73 1.14 -13.96 0.17
N ASN A 74 1.46 -13.60 1.41
CA ASN A 74 2.37 -14.41 2.20
C ASN A 74 1.91 -15.86 2.17
N PRO A 75 2.78 -16.79 1.80
CA PRO A 75 2.40 -18.21 1.73
C PRO A 75 1.76 -18.74 3.00
N ARG A 76 2.10 -18.22 4.14
CA ARG A 76 1.50 -18.65 5.38
C ARG A 76 0.04 -18.29 5.53
N THR A 77 -0.41 -17.32 4.77
CA THR A 77 -1.80 -16.91 4.82
C THR A 77 -2.72 -17.98 4.27
N TYR A 78 -2.24 -18.80 3.38
CA TYR A 78 -3.03 -19.89 2.83
C TYR A 78 -2.36 -21.26 3.00
N GLY A 79 -1.57 -21.38 4.05
CA GLY A 79 -1.13 -22.69 4.50
C GLY A 79 0.16 -23.23 3.89
N GLN A 80 0.83 -22.45 3.07
CA GLN A 80 2.12 -22.87 2.54
C GLN A 80 3.23 -22.39 3.45
N GLU A 81 4.33 -23.11 3.45
CA GLU A 81 5.46 -22.74 4.24
C GLU A 81 6.38 -21.81 3.46
N SER A 82 6.81 -20.78 4.14
CA SER A 82 7.85 -19.91 3.60
C SER A 82 9.20 -20.56 3.84
N THR A 83 10.04 -20.53 2.82
CA THR A 83 11.38 -21.07 2.95
C THR A 83 12.44 -20.01 3.20
N SER A 84 12.03 -18.75 3.25
CA SER A 84 12.98 -17.65 3.38
C SER A 84 12.56 -16.75 4.54
N GLU A 85 13.47 -16.53 5.45
CA GLU A 85 13.24 -15.62 6.56
C GLU A 85 13.10 -14.18 6.09
N GLU A 86 13.74 -13.83 5.01
CA GLU A 86 13.68 -12.48 4.47
C GLU A 86 12.29 -12.17 3.94
N ILE A 87 11.75 -13.09 3.17
CA ILE A 87 10.38 -12.96 2.67
C ILE A 87 9.41 -12.95 3.84
N TYR A 88 9.73 -13.76 4.83
CA TYR A 88 8.92 -13.95 6.02
C TYR A 88 8.63 -12.63 6.73
N GLY A 89 9.69 -11.87 7.06
CA GLY A 89 9.52 -10.63 7.80
C GLY A 89 8.79 -9.55 7.02
N VAL A 90 9.19 -9.36 5.77
CA VAL A 90 8.63 -8.31 4.92
C VAL A 90 7.17 -8.62 4.58
N ASP A 91 6.89 -9.86 4.22
CA ASP A 91 5.54 -10.25 3.86
C ASP A 91 4.60 -10.20 5.05
N ASP A 92 5.08 -10.54 6.24
CA ASP A 92 4.26 -10.46 7.44
C ASP A 92 3.88 -9.02 7.75
N LEU A 93 4.82 -8.10 7.64
CA LEU A 93 4.55 -6.70 7.89
C LEU A 93 3.57 -6.14 6.85
N GLN A 94 3.75 -6.53 5.61
CA GLN A 94 2.86 -6.08 4.54
C GLN A 94 1.44 -6.61 4.75
N ASP A 95 1.32 -7.90 5.04
CA ASP A 95 0.01 -8.50 5.26
C ASP A 95 -0.69 -7.87 6.45
N ALA A 96 0.04 -7.62 7.52
CA ALA A 96 -0.54 -7.00 8.70
C ALA A 96 -1.07 -5.61 8.38
N ALA A 97 -0.34 -4.84 7.62
CA ALA A 97 -0.77 -3.49 7.23
C ALA A 97 -1.98 -3.55 6.31
N ASP A 98 -1.95 -4.45 5.33
CA ASP A 98 -3.06 -4.60 4.38
C ASP A 98 -4.34 -4.99 5.11
N ILE A 99 -4.25 -5.94 6.02
CA ILE A 99 -5.41 -6.40 6.78
C ILE A 99 -5.92 -5.30 7.70
N SER A 100 -5.04 -4.61 8.36
CA SER A 100 -5.40 -3.52 9.25
C SER A 100 -6.19 -2.45 8.52
N LEU A 101 -5.70 -2.03 7.37
CA LEU A 101 -6.38 -1.00 6.58
C LEU A 101 -7.71 -1.52 6.04
N ALA A 102 -7.73 -2.76 5.57
CA ALA A 102 -8.96 -3.34 5.05
C ALA A 102 -10.05 -3.40 6.12
N LYS A 103 -9.68 -3.77 7.33
CA LYS A 103 -10.63 -3.81 8.44
C LYS A 103 -11.17 -2.43 8.76
N TRP A 104 -10.30 -1.44 8.73
CA TRP A 104 -10.72 -0.08 8.99
C TRP A 104 -11.71 0.41 7.91
N ALA A 105 -11.47 0.04 6.66
CA ALA A 105 -12.27 0.52 5.54
C ALA A 105 -13.66 -0.10 5.47
N ILE A 106 -13.85 -1.22 6.11
CA ILE A 106 -15.15 -1.87 6.15
C ILE A 106 -16.00 -1.30 7.28
#